data_d7636bd4085fa185b329bced136b1208
#
_entry.id   d7636bd4085fa185b329bced136b1208
#
_cell.length_a   1.000
_cell.length_b   1.000
_cell.length_c   1.000
_cell.angle_alpha   90.00
_cell.angle_beta   90.00
_cell.angle_gamma   90.00
#
_symmetry.space_group_name_H-M   'P 1'
#
loop_
_entity.id
_entity.type
_entity.pdbx_description
1 polymer ?
#
loop_
_entity_poly.entity_id
_entity_poly.type
_entity_poly.pdbx_seq_one_letter_code
_entity_poly.pdbx_strand_id
1 'polypeptide(L)'
;MHLKTILICLLYICSSHCFQVKAQTSKWDGTHEKINKGIGTKTDPFVISKASQFAYLCEGYEFEGKYFLLQTDIDLGNRAWTPIGAFESSPFKGNIDFNNHCIYNMKVSGERAIGLFGYICNASISNLVIKSSQAEGVNLIGGIVAYAKESDINNVTSYITVNSTGGRASVGGIVGTCENSHISNVFNYGSVSNNDKEQHDNPRT
;
A
#
# COMPACT_ATOMS: atom_id res chain seq x y z
N MET A 1 -56.89 -8.89 -16.17
CA MET A 1 -56.12 -9.54 -15.07
C MET A 1 -54.68 -9.93 -15.49
N HIS A 2 -54.16 -9.44 -16.60
CA HIS A 2 -52.81 -9.81 -17.09
C HIS A 2 -51.71 -8.74 -16.97
N LEU A 3 -52.07 -7.47 -16.68
CA LEU A 3 -51.11 -6.38 -16.65
C LEU A 3 -50.33 -6.29 -15.33
N LYS A 4 -50.92 -6.71 -14.19
CA LYS A 4 -50.26 -6.70 -12.87
C LYS A 4 -49.23 -7.83 -12.71
N THR A 5 -49.41 -8.94 -13.39
CA THR A 5 -48.49 -10.11 -13.31
C THR A 5 -47.20 -9.85 -14.08
N ILE A 6 -47.22 -9.09 -15.17
CA ILE A 6 -46.04 -8.73 -15.96
C ILE A 6 -45.15 -7.72 -15.23
N LEU A 7 -45.74 -6.79 -14.46
CA LEU A 7 -44.98 -5.78 -13.71
C LEU A 7 -44.21 -6.39 -12.52
N ILE A 8 -44.76 -7.45 -11.90
CA ILE A 8 -44.11 -8.16 -10.78
C ILE A 8 -42.95 -9.02 -11.31
N CYS A 9 -43.06 -9.64 -12.48
CA CYS A 9 -41.96 -10.38 -13.10
C CYS A 9 -40.78 -9.47 -13.50
N LEU A 10 -41.03 -8.25 -13.98
CA LEU A 10 -39.98 -7.30 -14.32
C LEU A 10 -39.22 -6.75 -13.10
N LEU A 11 -39.90 -6.62 -11.94
CA LEU A 11 -39.25 -6.25 -10.66
C LEU A 11 -38.42 -7.39 -10.06
N TYR A 12 -38.78 -8.65 -10.32
CA TYR A 12 -38.04 -9.81 -9.79
C TYR A 12 -36.79 -10.14 -10.63
N ILE A 13 -36.76 -9.77 -11.91
CA ILE A 13 -35.55 -9.95 -12.76
C ILE A 13 -34.49 -8.88 -12.49
N CYS A 14 -34.90 -7.71 -11.99
CA CYS A 14 -33.93 -6.64 -11.64
C CYS A 14 -33.16 -6.88 -10.33
N SER A 15 -33.62 -7.79 -9.46
CA SER A 15 -33.01 -8.06 -8.16
C SER A 15 -31.97 -9.19 -8.14
N SER A 16 -31.82 -9.95 -9.24
CA SER A 16 -30.93 -11.12 -9.27
C SER A 16 -29.64 -10.95 -10.12
N HIS A 17 -29.47 -9.81 -10.76
CA HIS A 17 -28.24 -9.48 -11.47
C HIS A 17 -27.51 -8.34 -10.76
N CYS A 18 -27.13 -8.55 -9.51
CA CYS A 18 -25.97 -7.87 -8.97
C CYS A 18 -24.78 -8.39 -9.78
N PHE A 19 -24.49 -7.76 -10.91
CA PHE A 19 -23.21 -7.93 -11.57
C PHE A 19 -22.17 -7.52 -10.56
N GLN A 20 -21.59 -8.49 -9.87
CA GLN A 20 -20.31 -8.29 -9.19
C GLN A 20 -19.32 -8.02 -10.34
N VAL A 21 -19.15 -6.76 -10.67
CA VAL A 21 -18.00 -6.34 -11.47
C VAL A 21 -16.78 -6.73 -10.62
N LYS A 22 -16.21 -7.89 -10.95
CA LYS A 22 -14.97 -8.31 -10.32
C LYS A 22 -13.98 -7.20 -10.58
N ALA A 23 -13.47 -6.56 -9.53
CA ALA A 23 -12.48 -5.51 -9.68
C ALA A 23 -11.37 -6.02 -10.60
N GLN A 24 -11.08 -5.26 -11.64
CA GLN A 24 -10.03 -5.64 -12.58
C GLN A 24 -8.71 -5.58 -11.82
N THR A 25 -7.93 -6.66 -11.88
CA THR A 25 -6.61 -6.74 -11.24
C THR A 25 -5.54 -6.60 -12.30
N SER A 26 -4.62 -5.66 -12.11
CA SER A 26 -3.45 -5.50 -12.95
C SER A 26 -2.24 -6.17 -12.29
N LYS A 27 -1.64 -7.14 -12.98
CA LYS A 27 -0.45 -7.86 -12.50
C LYS A 27 0.84 -7.19 -12.99
N TRP A 28 1.77 -6.99 -12.07
CA TRP A 28 3.08 -6.41 -12.37
C TRP A 28 4.00 -7.45 -13.02
N ASP A 29 4.57 -7.06 -14.14
CA ASP A 29 5.51 -7.87 -14.92
C ASP A 29 6.99 -7.52 -14.64
N GLY A 30 7.25 -6.52 -13.79
CA GLY A 30 8.58 -6.00 -13.45
C GLY A 30 8.94 -4.72 -14.21
N THR A 31 8.07 -4.23 -15.09
CA THR A 31 8.30 -2.99 -15.84
C THR A 31 7.77 -1.76 -15.10
N HIS A 32 8.28 -0.58 -15.48
CA HIS A 32 7.82 0.73 -15.03
C HIS A 32 7.27 1.50 -16.23
N GLU A 33 6.06 2.01 -16.12
CA GLU A 33 5.40 2.77 -17.19
C GLU A 33 4.98 4.14 -16.66
N LYS A 34 5.37 5.21 -17.36
CA LYS A 34 4.97 6.56 -16.98
C LYS A 34 3.45 6.71 -16.97
N ILE A 35 2.92 7.38 -15.95
CA ILE A 35 1.49 7.69 -15.85
C ILE A 35 1.18 8.78 -16.89
N ASN A 36 0.16 8.52 -17.71
CA ASN A 36 -0.19 9.37 -18.87
C ASN A 36 -1.60 9.96 -18.79
N LYS A 37 -2.34 9.72 -17.71
CA LYS A 37 -3.69 10.25 -17.51
C LYS A 37 -3.71 11.14 -16.26
N GLY A 38 -4.30 12.34 -16.37
CA GLY A 38 -4.30 13.37 -15.34
C GLY A 38 -3.06 14.27 -15.38
N ILE A 39 -3.10 15.36 -14.64
CA ILE A 39 -1.99 16.33 -14.51
C ILE A 39 -1.41 16.40 -13.11
N GLY A 40 -1.92 15.55 -12.18
CA GLY A 40 -1.43 15.43 -10.81
C GLY A 40 -1.90 16.56 -9.88
N THR A 41 -3.00 17.22 -10.18
CA THR A 41 -3.67 18.15 -9.25
C THR A 41 -4.73 17.44 -8.44
N LYS A 42 -5.23 18.05 -7.37
CA LYS A 42 -6.31 17.48 -6.55
C LYS A 42 -7.60 17.24 -7.33
N THR A 43 -7.90 18.08 -8.33
CA THR A 43 -9.10 17.98 -9.15
C THR A 43 -8.90 17.13 -10.42
N ASP A 44 -7.67 16.89 -10.83
CA ASP A 44 -7.29 16.04 -11.96
C ASP A 44 -6.03 15.24 -11.60
N PRO A 45 -6.16 14.21 -10.74
CA PRO A 45 -5.03 13.43 -10.26
C PRO A 45 -4.43 12.58 -11.38
N PHE A 46 -3.17 12.20 -11.22
CA PHE A 46 -2.58 11.14 -12.01
C PHE A 46 -3.31 9.82 -11.75
N VAL A 47 -3.83 9.20 -12.80
CA VAL A 47 -4.63 7.99 -12.71
C VAL A 47 -3.76 6.76 -12.97
N ILE A 48 -3.67 5.90 -11.96
CA ILE A 48 -2.94 4.63 -12.01
C ILE A 48 -3.95 3.52 -12.34
N SER A 49 -3.84 2.96 -13.55
CA SER A 49 -4.70 1.89 -14.06
C SER A 49 -3.94 0.59 -14.36
N LYS A 50 -2.60 0.58 -14.15
CA LYS A 50 -1.74 -0.58 -14.36
C LYS A 50 -0.73 -0.72 -13.23
N ALA A 51 -0.30 -1.96 -12.97
CA ALA A 51 0.72 -2.24 -11.98
C ALA A 51 2.09 -1.64 -12.36
N SER A 52 2.42 -1.57 -13.65
CA SER A 52 3.63 -0.90 -14.15
C SER A 52 3.63 0.61 -13.88
N GLN A 53 2.45 1.27 -13.91
CA GLN A 53 2.31 2.68 -13.55
C GLN A 53 2.45 2.89 -12.04
N PHE A 54 1.95 1.97 -11.22
CA PHE A 54 2.18 2.01 -9.79
C PHE A 54 3.67 1.84 -9.46
N ALA A 55 4.34 0.89 -10.12
CA ALA A 55 5.78 0.68 -9.97
C ALA A 55 6.63 1.88 -10.43
N TYR A 56 6.13 2.71 -11.35
CA TYR A 56 6.80 3.94 -11.75
C TYR A 56 7.06 4.91 -10.58
N LEU A 57 6.24 4.86 -9.53
CA LEU A 57 6.45 5.68 -8.32
C LEU A 57 7.75 5.33 -7.58
N CYS A 58 8.31 4.13 -7.79
CA CYS A 58 9.58 3.72 -7.19
C CYS A 58 10.81 4.41 -7.80
N GLU A 59 10.67 5.03 -8.97
CA GLU A 59 11.79 5.68 -9.66
C GLU A 59 12.21 7.02 -9.04
N GLY A 60 11.48 7.51 -8.02
CA GLY A 60 11.88 8.64 -7.20
C GLY A 60 11.83 10.01 -7.90
N TYR A 61 10.96 10.15 -8.91
CA TYR A 61 10.73 11.43 -9.56
C TYR A 61 10.08 12.44 -8.61
N GLU A 62 10.10 13.72 -9.00
CA GLU A 62 9.51 14.84 -8.26
C GLU A 62 7.98 14.73 -8.22
N PHE A 63 7.48 14.04 -7.18
CA PHE A 63 6.04 13.90 -6.93
C PHE A 63 5.53 14.83 -5.82
N GLU A 64 6.32 15.83 -5.43
CA GLU A 64 5.95 16.77 -4.37
C GLU A 64 4.65 17.49 -4.70
N GLY A 65 3.68 17.38 -3.77
CA GLY A 65 2.35 17.97 -3.90
C GLY A 65 1.47 17.38 -5.00
N LYS A 66 1.93 16.32 -5.70
CA LYS A 66 1.13 15.66 -6.73
C LYS A 66 0.09 14.73 -6.12
N TYR A 67 -1.02 14.56 -6.83
CA TYR A 67 -2.14 13.70 -6.46
C TYR A 67 -2.22 12.51 -7.41
N PHE A 68 -2.44 11.33 -6.83
CA PHE A 68 -2.56 10.05 -7.52
C PHE A 68 -3.85 9.35 -7.11
N LEU A 69 -4.52 8.72 -8.06
CA LEU A 69 -5.74 7.94 -7.85
C LEU A 69 -5.58 6.55 -8.46
N LEU A 70 -5.76 5.52 -7.64
CA LEU A 70 -5.80 4.14 -8.12
C LEU A 70 -7.18 3.82 -8.73
N GLN A 71 -7.19 3.15 -9.89
CA GLN A 71 -8.42 2.72 -10.58
C GLN A 71 -8.52 1.21 -10.78
N THR A 72 -7.58 0.44 -10.25
CA THR A 72 -7.55 -1.01 -10.39
C THR A 72 -6.83 -1.64 -9.20
N ASP A 73 -7.15 -2.87 -8.89
CA ASP A 73 -6.37 -3.66 -7.96
C ASP A 73 -5.00 -3.98 -8.57
N ILE A 74 -3.97 -3.99 -7.75
CA ILE A 74 -2.58 -4.24 -8.16
C ILE A 74 -2.09 -5.55 -7.56
N ASP A 75 -1.64 -6.47 -8.41
CA ASP A 75 -0.94 -7.69 -8.01
C ASP A 75 0.56 -7.54 -8.30
N LEU A 76 1.37 -7.43 -7.25
CA LEU A 76 2.83 -7.30 -7.36
C LEU A 76 3.53 -8.63 -7.66
N GLY A 77 2.78 -9.74 -7.75
CA GLY A 77 3.24 -11.01 -8.28
C GLY A 77 4.32 -11.72 -7.48
N ASN A 78 4.49 -11.39 -6.20
CA ASN A 78 5.59 -11.83 -5.33
C ASN A 78 6.99 -11.51 -5.88
N ARG A 79 7.10 -10.52 -6.77
CA ARG A 79 8.39 -10.01 -7.22
C ARG A 79 9.02 -9.16 -6.12
N ALA A 80 10.35 -9.07 -6.14
CA ALA A 80 11.06 -8.17 -5.23
C ALA A 80 10.60 -6.73 -5.45
N TRP A 81 10.01 -6.15 -4.42
CA TRP A 81 9.51 -4.78 -4.45
C TRP A 81 10.56 -3.81 -3.94
N THR A 82 10.78 -2.73 -4.67
CA THR A 82 11.55 -1.58 -4.17
C THR A 82 10.58 -0.60 -3.52
N PRO A 83 10.75 -0.23 -2.25
CA PRO A 83 9.85 0.72 -1.60
C PRO A 83 9.75 2.05 -2.36
N ILE A 84 8.54 2.60 -2.50
CA ILE A 84 8.36 3.96 -2.99
C ILE A 84 8.99 4.92 -1.97
N GLY A 85 9.89 5.82 -2.42
CA GLY A 85 10.69 6.64 -1.50
C GLY A 85 11.70 5.80 -0.70
N ALA A 86 12.49 4.96 -1.38
CA ALA A 86 13.43 4.02 -0.74
C ALA A 86 14.54 4.69 0.08
N PHE A 87 14.80 5.98 -0.13
CA PHE A 87 15.87 6.72 0.53
C PHE A 87 15.33 7.94 1.28
N GLU A 88 15.90 8.21 2.44
CA GLU A 88 15.59 9.39 3.26
C GLU A 88 15.85 10.71 2.51
N SER A 89 16.87 10.74 1.66
CA SER A 89 17.21 11.90 0.83
C SER A 89 16.21 12.16 -0.30
N SER A 90 15.38 11.18 -0.65
CA SER A 90 14.35 11.27 -1.70
C SER A 90 13.06 10.56 -1.26
N PRO A 91 12.40 11.08 -0.20
CA PRO A 91 11.15 10.50 0.28
C PRO A 91 10.01 10.76 -0.72
N PHE A 92 8.98 9.92 -0.65
CA PHE A 92 7.75 10.22 -1.38
C PHE A 92 7.02 11.41 -0.73
N LYS A 93 6.66 12.41 -1.53
CA LYS A 93 6.01 13.65 -1.09
C LYS A 93 4.67 13.90 -1.80
N GLY A 94 4.06 12.88 -2.34
CA GLY A 94 2.79 12.95 -3.04
C GLY A 94 1.60 12.58 -2.17
N ASN A 95 0.41 12.76 -2.74
CA ASN A 95 -0.86 12.36 -2.15
C ASN A 95 -1.44 11.23 -2.97
N ILE A 96 -1.64 10.05 -2.37
CA ILE A 96 -2.18 8.89 -3.08
C ILE A 96 -3.47 8.40 -2.42
N ASP A 97 -4.53 8.35 -3.21
CA ASP A 97 -5.79 7.71 -2.87
C ASP A 97 -5.88 6.36 -3.59
N PHE A 98 -5.87 5.29 -2.80
CA PHE A 98 -6.03 3.94 -3.34
C PHE A 98 -7.48 3.61 -3.71
N ASN A 99 -8.43 4.53 -3.43
CA ASN A 99 -9.83 4.41 -3.83
C ASN A 99 -10.45 3.05 -3.46
N ASN A 100 -10.04 2.51 -2.31
CA ASN A 100 -10.41 1.18 -1.80
C ASN A 100 -9.97 -0.01 -2.69
N HIS A 101 -9.10 0.21 -3.66
CA HIS A 101 -8.46 -0.88 -4.38
C HIS A 101 -7.41 -1.58 -3.52
N CYS A 102 -7.16 -2.84 -3.87
CA CYS A 102 -6.24 -3.70 -3.13
C CYS A 102 -4.86 -3.77 -3.78
N ILE A 103 -3.82 -3.85 -2.94
CA ILE A 103 -2.48 -4.31 -3.33
C ILE A 103 -2.32 -5.75 -2.87
N TYR A 104 -1.83 -6.63 -3.76
CA TYR A 104 -1.61 -8.04 -3.47
C TYR A 104 -0.17 -8.44 -3.72
N ASN A 105 0.24 -9.51 -3.02
CA ASN A 105 1.46 -10.25 -3.32
C ASN A 105 2.72 -9.38 -3.34
N MET A 106 2.80 -8.37 -2.47
CA MET A 106 4.03 -7.62 -2.25
C MET A 106 5.04 -8.50 -1.50
N LYS A 107 6.26 -8.53 -2.00
CA LYS A 107 7.40 -9.11 -1.30
C LYS A 107 8.52 -8.08 -1.25
N VAL A 108 8.79 -7.56 -0.08
CA VAL A 108 9.83 -6.56 0.16
C VAL A 108 10.78 -7.03 1.24
N SER A 109 12.08 -6.92 1.00
CA SER A 109 13.10 -7.27 1.98
C SER A 109 14.34 -6.42 1.83
N GLY A 110 15.09 -6.23 2.93
CA GLY A 110 16.32 -5.46 2.91
C GLY A 110 16.77 -4.97 4.28
N GLU A 111 17.73 -4.06 4.29
CA GLU A 111 18.38 -3.60 5.52
C GLU A 111 17.89 -2.25 6.03
N ARG A 112 17.28 -1.42 5.17
CA ARG A 112 16.98 -0.02 5.53
C ARG A 112 15.51 0.18 5.83
N ALA A 113 14.82 0.96 5.00
CA ALA A 113 13.41 1.29 5.17
C ALA A 113 12.54 0.34 4.34
N ILE A 114 11.86 -0.58 4.99
CA ILE A 114 11.14 -1.70 4.39
C ILE A 114 9.64 -1.50 4.55
N GLY A 115 8.90 -1.54 3.43
CA GLY A 115 7.45 -1.38 3.35
C GLY A 115 6.99 -1.22 1.90
N LEU A 116 5.70 -0.96 1.70
CA LEU A 116 5.19 -0.51 0.39
C LEU A 116 5.82 0.84 0.04
N PHE A 117 5.94 1.71 1.05
CA PHE A 117 6.72 2.95 1.04
C PHE A 117 7.88 2.82 2.03
N GLY A 118 9.05 3.34 1.65
CA GLY A 118 10.19 3.50 2.54
C GLY A 118 10.02 4.75 3.41
N TYR A 119 10.39 5.90 2.88
CA TYR A 119 10.23 7.19 3.53
C TYR A 119 9.14 8.00 2.85
N ILE A 120 8.26 8.58 3.67
CA ILE A 120 7.28 9.58 3.21
C ILE A 120 7.46 10.87 4.01
N CYS A 121 7.28 12.03 3.35
CA CYS A 121 7.39 13.34 3.99
C CYS A 121 6.40 14.31 3.34
N ASN A 122 5.61 15.05 4.15
CA ASN A 122 4.55 15.92 3.64
C ASN A 122 3.64 15.20 2.61
N ALA A 123 3.27 13.95 2.92
CA ALA A 123 2.55 13.06 2.02
C ALA A 123 1.21 12.60 2.61
N SER A 124 0.31 12.13 1.76
CA SER A 124 -0.95 11.52 2.20
C SER A 124 -1.14 10.15 1.55
N ILE A 125 -1.50 9.14 2.37
CA ILE A 125 -1.84 7.78 1.93
C ILE A 125 -3.23 7.46 2.46
N SER A 126 -4.17 7.14 1.57
CA SER A 126 -5.54 6.88 1.98
C SER A 126 -6.22 5.74 1.23
N ASN A 127 -7.23 5.13 1.90
CA ASN A 127 -8.15 4.15 1.31
C ASN A 127 -7.45 2.90 0.75
N LEU A 128 -6.44 2.37 1.45
CA LEU A 128 -5.62 1.23 1.04
C LEU A 128 -6.05 -0.06 1.73
N VAL A 129 -6.17 -1.12 0.97
CA VAL A 129 -6.21 -2.50 1.48
C VAL A 129 -5.02 -3.27 0.91
N ILE A 130 -4.22 -3.92 1.75
CA ILE A 130 -3.09 -4.73 1.29
C ILE A 130 -3.21 -6.16 1.84
N LYS A 131 -3.03 -7.17 0.97
CA LYS A 131 -3.25 -8.58 1.30
C LYS A 131 -2.15 -9.47 0.73
N SER A 132 -2.01 -10.68 1.30
CA SER A 132 -1.09 -11.72 0.80
C SER A 132 0.34 -11.22 0.59
N SER A 133 0.83 -10.38 1.50
CA SER A 133 2.06 -9.62 1.34
C SER A 133 3.02 -9.85 2.49
N GLN A 134 4.30 -9.62 2.24
CA GLN A 134 5.38 -9.85 3.21
C GLN A 134 6.36 -8.68 3.21
N ALA A 135 6.79 -8.26 4.39
CA ALA A 135 7.85 -7.29 4.59
C ALA A 135 8.86 -7.85 5.60
N GLU A 136 10.13 -7.96 5.20
CA GLU A 136 11.19 -8.50 6.03
C GLU A 136 12.41 -7.58 6.03
N GLY A 137 12.96 -7.27 7.20
CA GLY A 137 14.09 -6.34 7.25
C GLY A 137 14.85 -6.33 8.55
N VAL A 138 15.83 -5.41 8.66
CA VAL A 138 16.78 -5.35 9.75
C VAL A 138 16.55 -4.15 10.67
N ASN A 139 16.26 -2.96 10.13
CA ASN A 139 16.30 -1.72 10.91
C ASN A 139 14.93 -1.04 11.06
N LEU A 140 14.33 -0.63 9.96
CA LEU A 140 13.12 0.19 9.94
C LEU A 140 12.08 -0.47 9.04
N ILE A 141 11.02 -1.02 9.64
CA ILE A 141 10.10 -1.90 8.93
C ILE A 141 8.66 -1.48 9.26
N GLY A 142 7.92 -1.14 8.23
CA GLY A 142 6.47 -0.95 8.32
C GLY A 142 5.76 -1.77 7.25
N GLY A 143 4.64 -2.37 7.54
CA GLY A 143 3.88 -3.09 6.52
C GLY A 143 3.51 -2.19 5.34
N ILE A 144 3.17 -0.95 5.62
CA ILE A 144 2.82 0.06 4.60
C ILE A 144 3.94 1.10 4.47
N VAL A 145 4.36 1.74 5.57
CA VAL A 145 5.33 2.82 5.56
C VAL A 145 6.41 2.52 6.58
N ALA A 146 7.68 2.51 6.17
CA ALA A 146 8.76 2.35 7.12
C ALA A 146 8.92 3.59 8.00
N TYR A 147 9.00 4.78 7.40
CA TYR A 147 9.13 6.05 8.10
C TYR A 147 8.21 7.13 7.53
N ALA A 148 7.36 7.68 8.38
CA ALA A 148 6.45 8.77 8.05
C ALA A 148 6.84 10.05 8.79
N LYS A 149 7.00 11.15 8.06
CA LYS A 149 7.24 12.48 8.61
C LYS A 149 6.24 13.48 8.06
N GLU A 150 5.62 14.27 8.97
CA GLU A 150 4.70 15.35 8.60
C GLU A 150 3.64 14.90 7.58
N SER A 151 3.10 13.68 7.77
CA SER A 151 2.28 12.99 6.78
C SER A 151 0.98 12.47 7.37
N ASP A 152 0.00 12.23 6.49
CA ASP A 152 -1.30 11.70 6.84
C ASP A 152 -1.50 10.28 6.30
N ILE A 153 -1.88 9.33 7.18
CA ILE A 153 -2.21 7.95 6.81
C ILE A 153 -3.61 7.64 7.33
N ASN A 154 -4.54 7.45 6.42
CA ASN A 154 -5.95 7.30 6.80
C ASN A 154 -6.63 6.15 6.07
N ASN A 155 -7.53 5.44 6.76
CA ASN A 155 -8.35 4.38 6.19
C ASN A 155 -7.50 3.30 5.49
N VAL A 156 -6.62 2.64 6.26
CA VAL A 156 -5.71 1.60 5.78
C VAL A 156 -5.96 0.28 6.49
N THR A 157 -6.13 -0.78 5.73
CA THR A 157 -6.26 -2.14 6.26
C THR A 157 -5.13 -3.02 5.74
N SER A 158 -4.36 -3.61 6.65
CA SER A 158 -3.19 -4.44 6.36
C SER A 158 -3.44 -5.89 6.78
N TYR A 159 -3.10 -6.83 5.89
CA TYR A 159 -2.97 -8.26 6.16
C TYR A 159 -1.54 -8.74 5.83
N ILE A 160 -0.55 -7.89 6.10
CA ILE A 160 0.86 -8.16 5.79
C ILE A 160 1.50 -8.96 6.93
N THR A 161 2.33 -9.93 6.57
CA THR A 161 3.28 -10.51 7.51
C THR A 161 4.52 -9.63 7.55
N VAL A 162 4.81 -9.05 8.71
CA VAL A 162 6.00 -8.21 8.94
C VAL A 162 6.97 -8.97 9.84
N ASN A 163 8.20 -9.11 9.38
CA ASN A 163 9.23 -9.85 10.10
C ASN A 163 10.51 -9.02 10.23
N SER A 164 11.01 -8.84 11.45
CA SER A 164 12.32 -8.27 11.69
C SER A 164 13.34 -9.37 11.92
N THR A 165 14.49 -9.22 11.30
CA THR A 165 15.67 -10.07 11.51
C THR A 165 16.79 -9.35 12.26
N GLY A 166 16.57 -8.07 12.65
CA GLY A 166 17.54 -7.23 13.37
C GLY A 166 17.15 -6.96 14.82
N GLY A 167 18.13 -6.93 15.70
CA GLY A 167 17.94 -6.84 17.15
C GLY A 167 17.47 -5.49 17.69
N ARG A 168 17.50 -4.41 16.91
CA ARG A 168 17.09 -3.05 17.32
C ARG A 168 16.20 -2.38 16.28
N ALA A 169 15.35 -3.16 15.64
CA ALA A 169 14.47 -2.67 14.60
C ALA A 169 13.28 -1.89 15.17
N SER A 170 12.89 -0.81 14.48
CA SER A 170 11.55 -0.24 14.61
C SER A 170 10.60 -1.00 13.69
N VAL A 171 9.63 -1.71 14.27
CA VAL A 171 8.76 -2.64 13.53
C VAL A 171 7.30 -2.28 13.77
N GLY A 172 6.53 -2.13 12.70
CA GLY A 172 5.09 -1.88 12.77
C GLY A 172 4.30 -2.59 11.68
N GLY A 173 3.10 -3.05 11.98
CA GLY A 173 2.19 -3.67 11.02
C GLY A 173 1.69 -2.70 9.94
N ILE A 174 1.67 -1.42 10.24
CA ILE A 174 1.31 -0.32 9.33
C ILE A 174 2.52 0.61 9.15
N VAL A 175 2.97 1.26 10.21
CA VAL A 175 4.06 2.24 10.19
C VAL A 175 5.15 1.79 11.16
N GLY A 176 6.41 1.78 10.71
CA GLY A 176 7.56 1.46 11.55
C GLY A 176 7.90 2.59 12.53
N THR A 177 8.04 3.80 12.01
CA THR A 177 8.29 5.01 12.81
C THR A 177 7.47 6.18 12.23
N CYS A 178 6.93 7.03 13.10
CA CYS A 178 6.27 8.24 12.67
C CYS A 178 6.75 9.47 13.47
N GLU A 179 6.90 10.60 12.76
CA GLU A 179 7.29 11.89 13.30
C GLU A 179 6.29 12.96 12.83
N ASN A 180 5.66 13.69 13.76
CA ASN A 180 4.71 14.75 13.46
C ASN A 180 3.64 14.38 12.42
N SER A 181 3.22 13.11 12.41
CA SER A 181 2.30 12.55 11.41
C SER A 181 0.98 12.16 12.05
N HIS A 182 -0.10 12.20 11.26
CA HIS A 182 -1.42 11.79 11.70
C HIS A 182 -1.79 10.42 11.11
N ILE A 183 -2.11 9.47 11.99
CA ILE A 183 -2.52 8.11 11.60
C ILE A 183 -3.91 7.86 12.16
N SER A 184 -4.88 7.59 11.30
CA SER A 184 -6.27 7.37 11.71
C SER A 184 -6.95 6.28 10.89
N ASN A 185 -7.92 5.59 11.51
CA ASN A 185 -8.71 4.54 10.87
C ASN A 185 -7.84 3.44 10.24
N VAL A 186 -6.79 2.99 10.95
CA VAL A 186 -5.87 1.97 10.48
C VAL A 186 -6.03 0.67 11.24
N PHE A 187 -6.04 -0.45 10.52
CA PHE A 187 -6.22 -1.78 11.07
C PHE A 187 -5.15 -2.72 10.54
N ASN A 188 -4.45 -3.43 11.43
CA ASN A 188 -3.54 -4.50 11.04
C ASN A 188 -4.08 -5.85 11.52
N TYR A 189 -4.38 -6.72 10.58
CA TYR A 189 -4.78 -8.12 10.79
C TYR A 189 -3.66 -9.12 10.44
N GLY A 190 -2.51 -8.61 9.98
CA GLY A 190 -1.34 -9.42 9.71
C GLY A 190 -0.52 -9.69 10.97
N SER A 191 0.44 -10.59 10.85
CA SER A 191 1.39 -10.87 11.92
C SER A 191 2.55 -9.91 11.92
N VAL A 192 3.03 -9.55 13.10
CA VAL A 192 4.26 -8.77 13.30
C VAL A 192 5.17 -9.56 14.22
N SER A 193 6.39 -9.83 13.79
CA SER A 193 7.39 -10.53 14.59
C SER A 193 8.72 -9.79 14.59
N ASN A 194 9.37 -9.80 15.74
CA ASN A 194 10.74 -9.33 15.90
C ASN A 194 11.59 -10.50 16.39
N ASN A 195 12.40 -11.06 15.50
CA ASN A 195 13.28 -12.16 15.80
C ASN A 195 14.61 -11.62 16.34
N ASP A 196 14.54 -10.90 17.45
CA ASP A 196 15.73 -10.46 18.17
C ASP A 196 16.42 -11.69 18.76
N LYS A 197 17.46 -12.15 18.08
CA LYS A 197 18.41 -13.07 18.66
C LYS A 197 19.43 -12.27 19.47
N GLU A 198 18.99 -11.56 20.51
CA GLU A 198 19.91 -11.18 21.55
C GLU A 198 20.48 -12.46 22.16
N GLN A 199 21.68 -12.76 21.77
CA GLN A 199 22.51 -13.79 22.37
C GLN A 199 22.83 -13.32 23.81
N HIS A 200 21.94 -13.67 24.75
CA HIS A 200 22.23 -13.62 26.17
C HIS A 200 23.22 -14.75 26.54
N ASP A 201 24.35 -14.78 25.86
CA ASP A 201 25.48 -15.61 26.24
C ASP A 201 26.63 -14.71 26.67
N ASN A 202 26.48 -14.13 27.85
CA ASN A 202 27.66 -13.82 28.64
C ASN A 202 27.47 -14.31 30.09
N PRO A 203 27.74 -15.59 30.36
CA PRO A 203 27.92 -16.00 31.74
C PRO A 203 29.20 -15.26 32.24
N ARG A 204 28.96 -14.26 33.07
CA ARG A 204 30.06 -13.65 33.82
C ARG A 204 30.61 -14.73 34.75
N THR A 205 31.78 -15.27 34.40
CA THR A 205 32.68 -15.98 35.29
C THR A 205 33.54 -14.99 36.02
#